data_e1cf8ccbdd9aaba4d7ffcb23090343f9
#
_entry.id   e1cf8ccbdd9aaba4d7ffcb23090343f9
#
_cell.length_a   1.000
_cell.length_b   1.000
_cell.length_c   1.000
_cell.angle_alpha   90.00
_cell.angle_beta   90.00
_cell.angle_gamma   90.00
#
_symmetry.space_group_name_H-M   'P 1'
#
loop_
_entity.id
_entity.type
_entity.pdbx_description
1 polymer ?
#
loop_
_entity_poly.entity_id
_entity_poly.type
_entity_poly.pdbx_seq_one_letter_code
_entity_poly.pdbx_strand_id
1 'polypeptide(L)'
;MRKTSLIIGLVLALLLGSVPAAASIRAGAQKATDESLFREAKLLIFDKSWDAALDKIEELVDRFPSSPLAGQALFYKGECLSALGGRQREALRAYKSYIRRGDAKASLAEESEISIIDLAFDLYEDGDEDAVEEIESRLDHEDKVVSYYAAYKPSLVSDKKAAAKAAPVLKRIVETETDPELLDRARIALLRVSPESLRSVEDRKPRSDAPKMLKIRIRESGRKEPVFSLTIPFSLADLALSALDEDDKAALRREGYDVSKIMRDLSRSKGSILRISGEGGSVIEIWID
;
A
#
# COMPACT_ATOMS: atom_id res chain seq x y z
N MET A 1 2.10 76.00 39.25
CA MET A 1 2.00 74.68 38.60
C MET A 1 1.34 74.79 37.21
N ARG A 2 1.97 75.51 36.27
CA ARG A 2 1.45 75.78 34.89
C ARG A 2 2.51 75.89 33.82
N LYS A 3 3.71 75.41 34.03
CA LYS A 3 4.83 75.53 33.05
C LYS A 3 5.45 74.21 32.57
N THR A 4 4.94 73.09 33.05
CA THR A 4 5.47 71.76 32.67
C THR A 4 4.61 71.06 31.57
N SER A 5 3.39 71.58 31.28
CA SER A 5 2.55 70.97 30.23
C SER A 5 2.85 71.42 28.81
N LEU A 6 3.64 72.46 28.59
CA LEU A 6 3.92 73.03 27.25
C LEU A 6 5.16 72.38 26.58
N ILE A 7 5.99 71.68 27.33
CA ILE A 7 7.23 71.08 26.79
C ILE A 7 6.96 69.66 26.32
N ILE A 8 5.93 68.98 26.88
CA ILE A 8 5.55 67.59 26.45
C ILE A 8 4.81 67.58 25.11
N GLY A 9 4.10 68.67 24.78
CA GLY A 9 3.42 68.81 23.48
C GLY A 9 4.35 69.03 22.27
N LEU A 10 5.54 69.60 22.47
CA LEU A 10 6.45 69.92 21.38
C LEU A 10 7.37 68.76 20.99
N VAL A 11 7.61 67.82 21.88
CA VAL A 11 8.47 66.62 21.57
C VAL A 11 7.66 65.53 20.86
N LEU A 12 6.32 65.51 21.04
CA LEU A 12 5.46 64.51 20.34
C LEU A 12 5.14 64.86 18.88
N ALA A 13 5.31 66.14 18.49
CA ALA A 13 5.05 66.59 17.12
C ALA A 13 6.24 66.40 16.17
N LEU A 14 7.42 66.10 16.64
CA LEU A 14 8.64 65.88 15.86
C LEU A 14 8.94 64.40 15.55
N LEU A 15 8.13 63.45 16.05
CA LEU A 15 8.27 62.04 15.76
C LEU A 15 7.27 61.49 14.72
N LEU A 16 6.44 62.36 14.15
CA LEU A 16 5.45 61.99 13.10
C LEU A 16 5.85 62.37 11.68
N GLY A 17 7.09 62.78 11.47
CA GLY A 17 7.55 63.30 10.17
C GLY A 17 8.68 62.51 9.57
N SER A 18 8.54 61.20 9.34
CA SER A 18 9.21 60.46 8.26
C SER A 18 8.77 59.00 8.33
N VAL A 19 7.56 58.72 7.84
CA VAL A 19 7.28 57.40 7.32
C VAL A 19 8.11 57.32 6.02
N PRO A 20 9.17 56.48 5.95
CA PRO A 20 9.76 56.17 4.66
C PRO A 20 8.65 55.57 3.85
N ALA A 21 8.40 56.11 2.65
CA ALA A 21 7.54 55.50 1.67
C ALA A 21 7.88 54.01 1.64
N ALA A 22 6.97 53.21 2.15
CA ALA A 22 7.09 51.78 2.01
C ALA A 22 7.27 51.55 0.51
N ALA A 23 8.50 51.24 0.14
CA ALA A 23 8.76 50.66 -1.16
C ALA A 23 7.83 49.49 -1.24
N SER A 24 6.73 49.63 -1.94
CA SER A 24 5.90 48.55 -2.39
C SER A 24 6.87 47.65 -3.15
N ILE A 25 7.42 46.66 -2.44
CA ILE A 25 7.99 45.48 -3.07
C ILE A 25 6.80 44.91 -3.83
N ARG A 26 6.59 45.38 -5.05
CA ARG A 26 5.90 44.60 -6.05
C ARG A 26 6.69 43.30 -6.07
N ALA A 27 6.23 42.31 -5.32
CA ALA A 27 6.53 40.94 -5.62
C ALA A 27 6.08 40.80 -7.07
N GLY A 28 7.02 41.01 -7.98
CA GLY A 28 6.81 40.74 -9.39
C GLY A 28 6.33 39.29 -9.39
N ALA A 29 5.10 39.05 -9.80
CA ALA A 29 4.59 37.73 -9.92
C ALA A 29 5.61 36.97 -10.77
N GLN A 30 6.46 36.21 -10.09
CA GLN A 30 7.48 35.43 -10.74
C GLN A 30 6.71 34.49 -11.67
N LYS A 31 6.94 34.67 -12.98
CA LYS A 31 6.19 33.88 -13.98
C LYS A 31 6.39 32.41 -13.63
N ALA A 32 5.31 31.74 -13.28
CA ALA A 32 5.37 30.34 -12.86
C ALA A 32 6.08 29.53 -13.95
N THR A 33 7.10 28.79 -13.57
CA THR A 33 7.81 27.83 -14.42
C THR A 33 7.23 26.44 -14.18
N ASP A 34 7.46 25.53 -15.10
CA ASP A 34 7.07 24.11 -14.94
C ASP A 34 7.66 23.49 -13.67
N GLU A 35 8.93 23.80 -13.33
CA GLU A 35 9.56 23.32 -12.10
C GLU A 35 8.93 23.91 -10.84
N SER A 36 8.53 25.20 -10.86
CA SER A 36 7.87 25.83 -9.72
C SER A 36 6.48 25.24 -9.48
N LEU A 37 5.69 25.06 -10.55
CA LEU A 37 4.37 24.45 -10.49
C LEU A 37 4.44 23.00 -9.98
N PHE A 38 5.40 22.23 -10.52
CA PHE A 38 5.57 20.83 -10.11
C PHE A 38 6.00 20.71 -8.64
N ARG A 39 6.87 21.58 -8.16
CA ARG A 39 7.29 21.62 -6.76
C ARG A 39 6.14 22.02 -5.84
N GLU A 40 5.36 23.05 -6.21
CA GLU A 40 4.18 23.46 -5.46
C GLU A 40 3.15 22.34 -5.38
N ALA A 41 2.85 21.67 -6.50
CA ALA A 41 1.94 20.54 -6.54
C ALA A 41 2.39 19.43 -5.57
N LYS A 42 3.67 19.07 -5.58
CA LYS A 42 4.19 18.03 -4.67
C LYS A 42 4.09 18.40 -3.19
N LEU A 43 4.29 19.68 -2.84
CA LEU A 43 4.08 20.15 -1.47
C LEU A 43 2.61 20.06 -1.07
N LEU A 44 1.70 20.47 -1.97
CA LEU A 44 0.26 20.37 -1.73
C LEU A 44 -0.22 18.92 -1.60
N ILE A 45 0.36 17.99 -2.38
CA ILE A 45 0.11 16.54 -2.24
C ILE A 45 0.56 16.05 -0.86
N PHE A 46 1.77 16.43 -0.44
CA PHE A 46 2.28 16.08 0.89
C PHE A 46 1.35 16.59 2.00
N ASP A 47 0.81 17.81 1.84
CA ASP A 47 -0.15 18.41 2.77
C ASP A 47 -1.59 17.88 2.57
N LYS A 48 -1.80 16.91 1.68
CA LYS A 48 -3.13 16.35 1.31
C LYS A 48 -4.13 17.40 0.81
N SER A 49 -3.64 18.51 0.29
CA SER A 49 -4.43 19.58 -0.33
C SER A 49 -4.71 19.23 -1.80
N TRP A 50 -5.48 18.17 -2.02
CA TRP A 50 -5.62 17.49 -3.32
C TRP A 50 -6.18 18.37 -4.44
N ASP A 51 -7.23 19.20 -4.17
CA ASP A 51 -7.78 20.12 -5.16
C ASP A 51 -6.76 21.16 -5.59
N ALA A 52 -6.08 21.79 -4.63
CA ALA A 52 -5.07 22.80 -4.93
C ALA A 52 -3.84 22.20 -5.66
N ALA A 53 -3.48 20.94 -5.32
CA ALA A 53 -2.43 20.22 -6.04
C ALA A 53 -2.84 19.92 -7.48
N LEU A 54 -4.08 19.50 -7.68
CA LEU A 54 -4.64 19.23 -9.01
C LEU A 54 -4.63 20.48 -9.89
N ASP A 55 -5.02 21.64 -9.37
CA ASP A 55 -4.97 22.93 -10.09
C ASP A 55 -3.55 23.24 -10.58
N LYS A 56 -2.53 23.01 -9.73
CA LYS A 56 -1.12 23.24 -10.12
C LYS A 56 -0.62 22.26 -11.17
N ILE A 57 -1.05 21.00 -11.07
CA ILE A 57 -0.74 19.96 -12.05
C ILE A 57 -1.37 20.29 -13.40
N GLU A 58 -2.64 20.69 -13.41
CA GLU A 58 -3.36 21.06 -14.63
C GLU A 58 -2.73 22.31 -15.27
N GLU A 59 -2.42 23.34 -14.48
CA GLU A 59 -1.69 24.51 -14.96
C GLU A 59 -0.35 24.13 -15.60
N LEU A 60 0.39 23.18 -15.01
CA LEU A 60 1.65 22.71 -15.56
C LEU A 60 1.45 22.01 -16.92
N VAL A 61 0.52 21.06 -16.98
CA VAL A 61 0.27 20.27 -18.20
C VAL A 61 -0.23 21.15 -19.34
N ASP A 62 -1.09 22.12 -19.04
CA ASP A 62 -1.68 23.01 -20.03
C ASP A 62 -0.68 24.03 -20.57
N ARG A 63 0.12 24.62 -19.69
CA ARG A 63 1.07 25.68 -20.08
C ARG A 63 2.40 25.14 -20.60
N PHE A 64 2.79 23.96 -20.17
CA PHE A 64 4.09 23.36 -20.48
C PHE A 64 3.95 21.91 -20.98
N PRO A 65 3.15 21.64 -22.03
CA PRO A 65 2.88 20.28 -22.47
C PRO A 65 4.13 19.52 -22.95
N SER A 66 5.16 20.25 -23.40
CA SER A 66 6.45 19.69 -23.83
C SER A 66 7.48 19.58 -22.70
N SER A 67 7.14 19.95 -21.47
CA SER A 67 8.05 19.81 -20.33
C SER A 67 8.30 18.33 -20.04
N PRO A 68 9.53 17.94 -19.69
CA PRO A 68 9.82 16.61 -19.16
C PRO A 68 9.02 16.29 -17.88
N LEU A 69 8.57 17.33 -17.15
CA LEU A 69 7.77 17.18 -15.94
C LEU A 69 6.30 16.91 -16.24
N ALA A 70 5.79 17.28 -17.43
CA ALA A 70 4.40 17.08 -17.80
C ALA A 70 3.99 15.59 -17.78
N GLY A 71 4.93 14.70 -18.15
CA GLY A 71 4.72 13.26 -18.03
C GLY A 71 4.46 12.86 -16.57
N GLN A 72 5.39 13.16 -15.70
CA GLN A 72 5.27 12.81 -14.28
C GLN A 72 4.07 13.52 -13.61
N ALA A 73 3.70 14.72 -14.07
CA ALA A 73 2.52 15.44 -13.61
C ALA A 73 1.21 14.67 -13.88
N LEU A 74 1.13 13.90 -14.99
CA LEU A 74 -0.04 13.04 -15.27
C LEU A 74 -0.19 11.91 -14.24
N PHE A 75 0.90 11.33 -13.76
CA PHE A 75 0.87 10.36 -12.66
C PHE A 75 0.29 11.01 -11.39
N TYR A 76 0.82 12.15 -10.97
CA TYR A 76 0.31 12.87 -9.79
C TYR A 76 -1.12 13.40 -9.98
N LYS A 77 -1.54 13.68 -11.24
CA LYS A 77 -2.96 13.95 -11.54
C LYS A 77 -3.84 12.77 -11.17
N GLY A 78 -3.41 11.56 -11.52
CA GLY A 78 -4.09 10.32 -11.14
C GLY A 78 -4.21 10.19 -9.63
N GLU A 79 -3.13 10.42 -8.88
CA GLU A 79 -3.12 10.37 -7.40
C GLU A 79 -4.11 11.37 -6.78
N CYS A 80 -4.07 12.63 -7.20
CA CYS A 80 -4.98 13.66 -6.69
C CYS A 80 -6.44 13.32 -6.96
N LEU A 81 -6.77 12.89 -8.18
CA LEU A 81 -8.12 12.51 -8.57
C LEU A 81 -8.63 11.28 -7.80
N SER A 82 -7.75 10.30 -7.56
CA SER A 82 -8.07 9.12 -6.75
C SER A 82 -8.35 9.50 -5.30
N ALA A 83 -7.53 10.40 -4.73
CA ALA A 83 -7.68 10.83 -3.34
C ALA A 83 -8.91 11.71 -3.09
N LEU A 84 -9.36 12.49 -4.08
CA LEU A 84 -10.56 13.30 -4.00
C LEU A 84 -11.85 12.46 -3.97
N GLY A 85 -11.82 11.25 -4.50
CA GLY A 85 -13.00 10.40 -4.64
C GLY A 85 -14.02 10.92 -5.67
N GLY A 86 -14.93 10.06 -6.09
CA GLY A 86 -15.98 10.41 -7.07
C GLY A 86 -15.48 10.78 -8.48
N ARG A 87 -14.16 10.74 -8.70
CA ARG A 87 -13.48 11.06 -9.98
C ARG A 87 -12.66 9.90 -10.53
N GLN A 88 -13.04 8.66 -10.18
CA GLN A 88 -12.29 7.44 -10.51
C GLN A 88 -12.01 7.31 -12.01
N ARG A 89 -13.00 7.61 -12.87
CA ARG A 89 -12.83 7.54 -14.32
C ARG A 89 -11.82 8.57 -14.85
N GLU A 90 -11.71 9.72 -14.20
CA GLU A 90 -10.71 10.73 -14.56
C GLU A 90 -9.32 10.32 -14.10
N ALA A 91 -9.20 9.78 -12.89
CA ALA A 91 -7.95 9.22 -12.37
C ALA A 91 -7.42 8.10 -13.28
N LEU A 92 -8.29 7.17 -13.67
CA LEU A 92 -7.97 6.09 -14.60
C LEU A 92 -7.44 6.63 -15.93
N ARG A 93 -8.09 7.65 -16.51
CA ARG A 93 -7.60 8.30 -17.73
C ARG A 93 -6.23 8.95 -17.55
N ALA A 94 -5.97 9.57 -16.41
CA ALA A 94 -4.69 10.22 -16.12
C ALA A 94 -3.55 9.19 -16.05
N TYR A 95 -3.73 8.10 -15.30
CA TYR A 95 -2.75 7.00 -15.23
C TYR A 95 -2.53 6.34 -16.60
N LYS A 96 -3.58 6.04 -17.35
CA LYS A 96 -3.45 5.50 -18.72
C LYS A 96 -2.70 6.45 -19.64
N SER A 97 -2.90 7.75 -19.48
CA SER A 97 -2.18 8.76 -20.27
C SER A 97 -0.70 8.81 -19.89
N TYR A 98 -0.36 8.61 -18.61
CA TYR A 98 1.01 8.49 -18.16
C TYR A 98 1.71 7.26 -18.74
N ILE A 99 1.12 6.08 -18.62
CA ILE A 99 1.70 4.81 -19.08
C ILE A 99 1.99 4.84 -20.60
N ARG A 100 1.09 5.45 -21.39
CA ARG A 100 1.27 5.56 -22.85
C ARG A 100 2.41 6.46 -23.29
N ARG A 101 3.05 7.18 -22.37
CA ARG A 101 4.20 8.01 -22.71
C ARG A 101 5.46 7.16 -22.83
N GLY A 102 6.27 7.46 -23.84
CA GLY A 102 7.54 6.77 -24.05
C GLY A 102 8.63 7.14 -23.02
N ASP A 103 8.39 8.15 -22.17
CA ASP A 103 9.28 8.62 -21.10
C ASP A 103 8.79 8.22 -19.70
N ALA A 104 7.78 7.34 -19.60
CA ALA A 104 7.28 6.85 -18.33
C ALA A 104 8.37 6.07 -17.57
N LYS A 105 8.54 6.39 -16.28
CA LYS A 105 9.46 5.68 -15.39
C LYS A 105 8.84 4.34 -15.00
N ALA A 106 9.60 3.26 -15.10
CA ALA A 106 9.10 1.90 -14.84
C ALA A 106 8.38 1.75 -13.51
N SER A 107 8.94 2.29 -12.41
CA SER A 107 8.31 2.21 -11.08
C SER A 107 6.96 2.93 -11.00
N LEU A 108 6.84 4.11 -11.63
CA LEU A 108 5.58 4.85 -11.64
C LEU A 108 4.58 4.26 -12.66
N ALA A 109 5.08 3.59 -13.71
CA ALA A 109 4.23 2.85 -14.64
C ALA A 109 3.59 1.63 -13.96
N GLU A 110 4.38 0.85 -13.22
CA GLU A 110 3.88 -0.27 -12.40
C GLU A 110 2.84 0.21 -11.37
N GLU A 111 3.14 1.28 -10.63
CA GLU A 111 2.23 1.88 -9.66
C GLU A 111 0.93 2.38 -10.33
N SER A 112 1.05 2.97 -11.54
CA SER A 112 -0.11 3.38 -12.33
C SER A 112 -0.97 2.18 -12.76
N GLU A 113 -0.35 1.07 -13.17
CA GLU A 113 -1.08 -0.15 -13.54
C GLU A 113 -1.84 -0.74 -12.36
N ILE A 114 -1.22 -0.78 -11.17
CA ILE A 114 -1.88 -1.20 -9.93
C ILE A 114 -3.04 -0.27 -9.58
N SER A 115 -2.83 1.06 -9.66
CA SER A 115 -3.87 2.05 -9.39
C SER A 115 -5.05 1.94 -10.37
N ILE A 116 -4.79 1.62 -11.64
CA ILE A 116 -5.85 1.36 -12.63
C ILE A 116 -6.67 0.14 -12.24
N ILE A 117 -6.03 -0.94 -11.77
CA ILE A 117 -6.74 -2.15 -11.33
C ILE A 117 -7.64 -1.82 -10.13
N ASP A 118 -7.14 -1.06 -9.15
CA ASP A 118 -7.91 -0.66 -7.98
C ASP A 118 -9.11 0.21 -8.35
N LEU A 119 -8.90 1.25 -9.15
CA LEU A 119 -9.95 2.15 -9.61
C LEU A 119 -11.01 1.43 -10.46
N ALA A 120 -10.58 0.52 -11.31
CA ALA A 120 -11.49 -0.28 -12.11
C ALA A 120 -12.32 -1.24 -11.25
N PHE A 121 -11.71 -1.80 -10.21
CA PHE A 121 -12.40 -2.64 -9.25
C PHE A 121 -13.46 -1.85 -8.46
N ASP A 122 -13.11 -0.67 -7.97
CA ASP A 122 -14.04 0.22 -7.25
C ASP A 122 -15.22 0.63 -8.15
N LEU A 123 -14.94 1.02 -9.40
CA LEU A 123 -15.96 1.35 -10.38
C LEU A 123 -16.90 0.17 -10.66
N TYR A 124 -16.34 -1.04 -10.75
CA TYR A 124 -17.11 -2.26 -10.95
C TYR A 124 -18.02 -2.56 -9.74
N GLU A 125 -17.53 -2.39 -8.51
CA GLU A 125 -18.33 -2.54 -7.30
C GLU A 125 -19.44 -1.47 -7.20
N ASP A 126 -19.20 -0.28 -7.75
CA ASP A 126 -20.19 0.80 -7.86
C ASP A 126 -21.22 0.58 -9.01
N GLY A 127 -21.13 -0.53 -9.74
CA GLY A 127 -22.07 -0.93 -10.77
C GLY A 127 -21.67 -0.60 -12.21
N ASP A 128 -20.42 -0.17 -12.44
CA ASP A 128 -19.85 0.03 -13.78
C ASP A 128 -19.30 -1.29 -14.32
N GLU A 129 -20.16 -2.13 -14.86
CA GLU A 129 -19.78 -3.47 -15.35
C GLU A 129 -18.65 -3.43 -16.40
N ASP A 130 -18.56 -2.37 -17.20
CA ASP A 130 -17.53 -2.23 -18.24
C ASP A 130 -16.13 -2.01 -17.64
N ALA A 131 -16.04 -1.52 -16.40
CA ALA A 131 -14.76 -1.28 -15.76
C ALA A 131 -13.92 -2.56 -15.57
N VAL A 132 -14.56 -3.72 -15.51
CA VAL A 132 -13.85 -5.02 -15.41
C VAL A 132 -12.90 -5.27 -16.57
N GLU A 133 -13.15 -4.72 -17.75
CA GLU A 133 -12.28 -4.87 -18.92
C GLU A 133 -10.86 -4.31 -18.67
N GLU A 134 -10.75 -3.26 -17.84
CA GLU A 134 -9.45 -2.71 -17.46
C GLU A 134 -8.63 -3.71 -16.63
N ILE A 135 -9.28 -4.46 -15.74
CA ILE A 135 -8.62 -5.52 -14.96
C ILE A 135 -8.24 -6.68 -15.86
N GLU A 136 -9.19 -7.12 -16.69
CA GLU A 136 -9.00 -8.27 -17.59
C GLU A 136 -7.84 -8.05 -18.59
N SER A 137 -7.70 -6.83 -19.11
CA SER A 137 -6.60 -6.48 -20.02
C SER A 137 -5.21 -6.59 -19.38
N ARG A 138 -5.13 -6.70 -18.06
CA ARG A 138 -3.89 -6.82 -17.28
C ARG A 138 -3.59 -8.23 -16.80
N LEU A 139 -4.48 -9.17 -17.04
CA LEU A 139 -4.27 -10.57 -16.65
C LEU A 139 -3.02 -11.19 -17.30
N ASP A 140 -2.74 -10.82 -18.54
CA ASP A 140 -1.57 -11.28 -19.29
C ASP A 140 -0.49 -10.19 -19.42
N HIS A 141 -0.44 -9.25 -18.46
CA HIS A 141 0.58 -8.21 -18.42
C HIS A 141 1.97 -8.83 -18.31
N GLU A 142 2.96 -8.22 -18.99
CA GLU A 142 4.35 -8.71 -18.97
C GLU A 142 5.00 -8.58 -17.59
N ASP A 143 4.63 -7.52 -16.85
CA ASP A 143 5.01 -7.39 -15.46
C ASP A 143 4.21 -8.37 -14.59
N LYS A 144 4.97 -9.22 -13.88
CA LYS A 144 4.42 -10.29 -13.04
C LYS A 144 3.57 -9.74 -11.88
N VAL A 145 3.98 -8.61 -11.28
CA VAL A 145 3.26 -8.00 -10.14
C VAL A 145 1.90 -7.52 -10.61
N VAL A 146 1.86 -6.83 -11.74
CA VAL A 146 0.61 -6.34 -12.36
C VAL A 146 -0.32 -7.51 -12.71
N SER A 147 0.21 -8.54 -13.42
CA SER A 147 -0.57 -9.72 -13.81
C SER A 147 -1.16 -10.46 -12.59
N TYR A 148 -0.38 -10.63 -11.54
CA TYR A 148 -0.81 -11.30 -10.31
C TYR A 148 -1.87 -10.49 -9.57
N TYR A 149 -1.69 -9.18 -9.49
CA TYR A 149 -2.64 -8.30 -8.84
C TYR A 149 -3.97 -8.26 -9.60
N ALA A 150 -3.92 -8.19 -10.94
CA ALA A 150 -5.10 -8.27 -11.81
C ALA A 150 -5.86 -9.59 -11.66
N ALA A 151 -5.15 -10.71 -11.41
CA ALA A 151 -5.80 -11.98 -11.18
C ALA A 151 -6.38 -12.12 -9.76
N TYR A 152 -5.77 -11.48 -8.77
CA TYR A 152 -6.21 -11.52 -7.39
C TYR A 152 -7.48 -10.70 -7.15
N LYS A 153 -7.56 -9.47 -7.65
CA LYS A 153 -8.68 -8.55 -7.39
C LYS A 153 -10.05 -9.13 -7.73
N PRO A 154 -10.31 -9.71 -8.93
CA PRO A 154 -11.62 -10.29 -9.24
C PRO A 154 -12.00 -11.48 -8.37
N SER A 155 -11.03 -12.13 -7.70
CA SER A 155 -11.33 -13.22 -6.77
C SER A 155 -12.03 -12.77 -5.49
N LEU A 156 -12.06 -11.46 -5.23
CA LEU A 156 -12.70 -10.86 -4.07
C LEU A 156 -14.19 -10.57 -4.27
N VAL A 157 -14.65 -10.49 -5.54
CA VAL A 157 -16.06 -10.23 -5.84
C VAL A 157 -16.88 -11.50 -5.93
N SER A 158 -18.18 -11.36 -5.70
CA SER A 158 -19.14 -12.47 -5.80
C SER A 158 -19.50 -12.83 -7.24
N ASP A 159 -19.15 -11.99 -8.23
CA ASP A 159 -19.42 -12.25 -9.63
C ASP A 159 -18.47 -13.31 -10.20
N LYS A 160 -19.06 -14.46 -10.50
CA LYS A 160 -18.33 -15.61 -11.04
C LYS A 160 -17.80 -15.38 -12.45
N LYS A 161 -18.36 -14.45 -13.25
CA LYS A 161 -17.90 -14.22 -14.63
C LYS A 161 -16.57 -13.47 -14.63
N ALA A 162 -16.49 -12.35 -13.86
CA ALA A 162 -15.26 -11.59 -13.72
C ALA A 162 -14.16 -12.46 -13.09
N ALA A 163 -14.51 -13.21 -12.04
CA ALA A 163 -13.60 -14.10 -11.36
C ALA A 163 -13.08 -15.24 -12.27
N ALA A 164 -13.94 -15.82 -13.13
CA ALA A 164 -13.58 -16.97 -13.97
C ALA A 164 -12.41 -16.68 -14.94
N LYS A 165 -12.30 -15.46 -15.46
CA LYS A 165 -11.19 -15.06 -16.34
C LYS A 165 -9.84 -15.00 -15.62
N ALA A 166 -9.83 -14.78 -14.30
CA ALA A 166 -8.63 -14.80 -13.48
C ALA A 166 -8.13 -16.23 -13.17
N ALA A 167 -9.00 -17.24 -13.26
CA ALA A 167 -8.67 -18.61 -12.87
C ALA A 167 -7.43 -19.20 -13.59
N PRO A 168 -7.22 -19.02 -14.91
CA PRO A 168 -6.03 -19.51 -15.59
C PRO A 168 -4.73 -18.89 -15.05
N VAL A 169 -4.74 -17.58 -14.76
CA VAL A 169 -3.57 -16.88 -14.20
C VAL A 169 -3.31 -17.34 -12.78
N LEU A 170 -4.33 -17.40 -11.92
CA LEU A 170 -4.20 -17.92 -10.55
C LEU A 170 -3.67 -19.35 -10.54
N LYS A 171 -4.15 -20.20 -11.46
CA LYS A 171 -3.64 -21.56 -11.62
C LYS A 171 -2.16 -21.58 -12.00
N ARG A 172 -1.75 -20.76 -12.96
CA ARG A 172 -0.33 -20.61 -13.35
C ARG A 172 0.52 -20.19 -12.14
N ILE A 173 0.05 -19.23 -11.33
CA ILE A 173 0.74 -18.82 -10.10
C ILE A 173 0.93 -20.02 -9.17
N VAL A 174 -0.12 -20.79 -8.89
CA VAL A 174 -0.06 -21.97 -8.02
C VAL A 174 0.89 -23.04 -8.56
N GLU A 175 1.01 -23.15 -9.90
CA GLU A 175 1.89 -24.14 -10.54
C GLU A 175 3.36 -23.72 -10.55
N THR A 176 3.66 -22.41 -10.67
CA THR A 176 5.01 -21.93 -10.99
C THR A 176 5.65 -21.06 -9.91
N GLU A 177 4.84 -20.49 -8.99
CA GLU A 177 5.36 -19.60 -7.96
C GLU A 177 6.11 -20.38 -6.89
N THR A 178 7.21 -19.79 -6.43
CA THR A 178 8.06 -20.35 -5.37
C THR A 178 7.98 -19.54 -4.08
N ASP A 179 7.52 -18.30 -4.15
CA ASP A 179 7.28 -17.49 -2.96
C ASP A 179 6.07 -18.05 -2.19
N PRO A 180 6.25 -18.46 -0.93
CA PRO A 180 5.16 -19.12 -0.18
C PRO A 180 3.95 -18.22 0.04
N GLU A 181 4.16 -16.91 0.24
CA GLU A 181 3.06 -15.99 0.51
C GLU A 181 2.21 -15.75 -0.74
N LEU A 182 2.86 -15.51 -1.88
CA LEU A 182 2.17 -15.36 -3.16
C LEU A 182 1.44 -16.65 -3.55
N LEU A 183 2.06 -17.79 -3.30
CA LEU A 183 1.48 -19.10 -3.55
C LEU A 183 0.21 -19.34 -2.72
N ASP A 184 0.24 -19.03 -1.42
CA ASP A 184 -0.91 -19.21 -0.53
C ASP A 184 -2.05 -18.23 -0.88
N ARG A 185 -1.74 -16.99 -1.20
CA ARG A 185 -2.73 -16.02 -1.70
C ARG A 185 -3.39 -16.50 -3.00
N ALA A 186 -2.60 -17.01 -3.93
CA ALA A 186 -3.13 -17.54 -5.19
C ALA A 186 -4.00 -18.80 -4.98
N ARG A 187 -3.63 -19.69 -4.06
CA ARG A 187 -4.45 -20.86 -3.70
C ARG A 187 -5.80 -20.45 -3.13
N ILE A 188 -5.82 -19.49 -2.20
CA ILE A 188 -7.06 -18.98 -1.61
C ILE A 188 -7.93 -18.34 -2.69
N ALA A 189 -7.33 -17.51 -3.56
CA ALA A 189 -8.02 -16.88 -4.66
C ALA A 189 -8.61 -17.95 -5.64
N LEU A 190 -7.79 -18.92 -6.04
CA LEU A 190 -8.20 -20.01 -6.92
C LEU A 190 -9.29 -20.89 -6.30
N LEU A 191 -9.23 -21.13 -4.99
CA LEU A 191 -10.28 -21.87 -4.27
C LEU A 191 -11.63 -21.15 -4.34
N ARG A 192 -11.64 -19.83 -4.29
CA ARG A 192 -12.87 -19.02 -4.39
C ARG A 192 -13.45 -19.03 -5.81
N VAL A 193 -12.55 -18.94 -6.80
CA VAL A 193 -12.94 -18.77 -8.22
C VAL A 193 -13.22 -20.10 -8.91
N SER A 194 -12.37 -21.10 -8.67
CA SER A 194 -12.44 -22.43 -9.33
C SER A 194 -11.83 -23.51 -8.44
N PRO A 195 -12.62 -24.05 -7.48
CA PRO A 195 -12.16 -25.12 -6.58
C PRO A 195 -11.64 -26.36 -7.31
N GLU A 196 -12.26 -26.71 -8.44
CA GLU A 196 -11.85 -27.85 -9.28
C GLU A 196 -10.47 -27.62 -9.95
N SER A 197 -10.16 -26.39 -10.35
CA SER A 197 -8.84 -26.04 -10.87
C SER A 197 -7.76 -26.20 -9.80
N LEU A 198 -8.03 -25.80 -8.55
CA LEU A 198 -7.10 -25.98 -7.45
C LEU A 198 -6.83 -27.46 -7.18
N ARG A 199 -7.88 -28.30 -7.09
CA ARG A 199 -7.73 -29.74 -6.94
C ARG A 199 -6.87 -30.35 -8.03
N SER A 200 -7.10 -29.95 -9.30
CA SER A 200 -6.34 -30.47 -10.43
C SER A 200 -4.84 -30.15 -10.39
N VAL A 201 -4.44 -29.06 -9.70
CA VAL A 201 -3.05 -28.69 -9.49
C VAL A 201 -2.44 -29.45 -8.33
N GLU A 202 -3.17 -29.58 -7.23
CA GLU A 202 -2.71 -30.28 -6.03
C GLU A 202 -2.54 -31.79 -6.28
N ASP A 203 -3.42 -32.40 -7.07
CA ASP A 203 -3.31 -33.81 -7.46
C ASP A 203 -2.08 -34.08 -8.35
N ARG A 204 -1.58 -33.07 -9.07
CA ARG A 204 -0.39 -33.21 -9.95
C ARG A 204 0.95 -33.00 -9.23
N LYS A 205 0.97 -32.27 -8.13
CA LYS A 205 2.20 -32.07 -7.35
C LYS A 205 2.44 -33.33 -6.49
N PRO A 206 3.62 -33.96 -6.59
CA PRO A 206 3.98 -34.95 -5.58
C PRO A 206 3.96 -34.27 -4.21
N ARG A 207 3.33 -34.88 -3.24
CA ARG A 207 3.10 -34.37 -1.86
C ARG A 207 4.38 -34.07 -1.06
N SER A 208 5.46 -33.63 -1.70
CA SER A 208 6.74 -33.35 -1.03
C SER A 208 6.79 -32.03 -0.26
N ASP A 209 5.83 -31.12 -0.51
CA ASP A 209 5.75 -29.84 0.20
C ASP A 209 4.35 -29.64 0.80
N ALA A 210 4.01 -30.47 1.78
CA ALA A 210 2.93 -30.12 2.69
C ALA A 210 3.29 -28.74 3.31
N PRO A 211 2.35 -27.78 3.35
CA PRO A 211 2.63 -26.48 3.95
C PRO A 211 3.16 -26.72 5.36
N LYS A 212 4.28 -26.10 5.68
CA LYS A 212 4.81 -26.17 7.05
C LYS A 212 3.72 -25.66 8.00
N MET A 213 3.31 -26.48 8.93
CA MET A 213 2.29 -26.13 9.91
C MET A 213 2.96 -25.78 11.23
N LEU A 214 2.70 -24.57 11.73
CA LEU A 214 3.06 -24.22 13.10
C LEU A 214 2.02 -24.82 14.04
N LYS A 215 2.49 -25.62 14.97
CA LYS A 215 1.67 -26.23 16.02
C LYS A 215 2.07 -25.65 17.37
N ILE A 216 1.08 -25.20 18.11
CA ILE A 216 1.22 -24.69 19.47
C ILE A 216 0.36 -25.56 20.37
N ARG A 217 0.93 -26.02 21.47
CA ARG A 217 0.24 -26.82 22.47
C ARG A 217 0.58 -26.31 23.86
N ILE A 218 -0.46 -26.13 24.67
CA ILE A 218 -0.29 -25.77 26.08
C ILE A 218 -0.79 -26.93 26.93
N ARG A 219 0.06 -27.39 27.85
CA ARG A 219 -0.27 -28.42 28.82
C ARG A 219 -0.12 -27.86 30.22
N GLU A 220 -1.05 -28.23 31.09
CA GLU A 220 -0.97 -28.00 32.54
C GLU A 220 -0.40 -29.22 33.26
N SER A 221 0.31 -28.94 34.35
CA SER A 221 0.84 -30.02 35.22
C SER A 221 -0.30 -30.92 35.71
N GLY A 222 -0.10 -32.23 35.54
CA GLY A 222 -1.10 -33.22 35.99
C GLY A 222 -2.23 -33.57 35.01
N ARG A 223 -2.35 -32.84 33.88
CA ARG A 223 -3.32 -33.18 32.84
C ARG A 223 -2.69 -33.96 31.69
N LYS A 224 -3.34 -35.05 31.24
CA LYS A 224 -2.90 -35.87 30.11
C LYS A 224 -3.17 -35.17 28.76
N GLU A 225 -4.25 -34.41 28.68
CA GLU A 225 -4.67 -33.74 27.47
C GLU A 225 -4.24 -32.25 27.50
N PRO A 226 -3.88 -31.64 26.34
CA PRO A 226 -3.55 -30.23 26.29
C PRO A 226 -4.80 -29.36 26.57
N VAL A 227 -4.64 -28.31 27.34
CA VAL A 227 -5.69 -27.31 27.57
C VAL A 227 -5.92 -26.40 26.39
N PHE A 228 -4.91 -26.29 25.52
CA PHE A 228 -5.01 -25.54 24.27
C PHE A 228 -4.17 -26.24 23.19
N SER A 229 -4.69 -26.25 21.97
CA SER A 229 -3.97 -26.73 20.78
C SER A 229 -4.37 -25.87 19.58
N LEU A 230 -3.38 -25.32 18.88
CA LEU A 230 -3.54 -24.54 17.67
C LEU A 230 -2.65 -25.12 16.58
N THR A 231 -3.19 -25.25 15.38
CA THR A 231 -2.45 -25.63 14.18
C THR A 231 -2.77 -24.62 13.08
N ILE A 232 -1.77 -23.88 12.63
CA ILE A 232 -1.91 -22.86 11.58
C ILE A 232 -0.79 -23.01 10.54
N PRO A 233 -1.00 -22.64 9.27
CA PRO A 233 0.09 -22.51 8.32
C PRO A 233 1.20 -21.61 8.88
N PHE A 234 2.45 -22.03 8.71
CA PHE A 234 3.61 -21.27 9.21
C PHE A 234 3.66 -19.85 8.62
N SER A 235 3.26 -19.70 7.36
CA SER A 235 3.16 -18.40 6.69
C SER A 235 2.19 -17.43 7.37
N LEU A 236 1.08 -17.93 7.94
CA LEU A 236 0.16 -17.08 8.69
C LEU A 236 0.73 -16.67 10.05
N ALA A 237 1.50 -17.53 10.70
CA ALA A 237 2.19 -17.18 11.94
C ALA A 237 3.27 -16.12 11.70
N ASP A 238 4.03 -16.25 10.62
CA ASP A 238 5.05 -15.28 10.21
C ASP A 238 4.44 -13.92 9.88
N LEU A 239 3.31 -13.90 9.15
CA LEU A 239 2.57 -12.69 8.86
C LEU A 239 2.05 -12.00 10.13
N ALA A 240 1.47 -12.75 11.05
CA ALA A 240 0.94 -12.20 12.32
C ALA A 240 2.06 -11.59 13.17
N LEU A 241 3.21 -12.24 13.22
CA LEU A 241 4.38 -11.76 13.98
C LEU A 241 5.09 -10.59 13.28
N SER A 242 5.04 -10.53 11.96
CA SER A 242 5.53 -9.39 11.18
C SER A 242 4.69 -8.14 11.35
N ALA A 243 3.39 -8.32 11.66
CA ALA A 243 2.44 -7.24 11.90
C ALA A 243 2.57 -6.60 13.31
N LEU A 244 3.34 -7.24 14.22
CA LEU A 244 3.64 -6.63 15.53
C LEU A 244 4.48 -5.38 15.34
N ASP A 245 4.10 -4.31 16.04
CA ASP A 245 4.91 -3.09 16.05
C ASP A 245 6.22 -3.26 16.85
N GLU A 246 7.11 -2.27 16.78
CA GLU A 246 8.42 -2.37 17.46
C GLU A 246 8.31 -2.29 18.98
N ASP A 247 7.24 -1.69 19.49
CA ASP A 247 6.99 -1.60 20.94
C ASP A 247 6.56 -2.95 21.50
N ASP A 248 5.68 -3.66 20.79
CA ASP A 248 5.25 -5.03 21.11
C ASP A 248 6.44 -6.00 21.03
N LYS A 249 7.25 -5.92 19.96
CA LYS A 249 8.47 -6.72 19.83
C LYS A 249 9.49 -6.42 20.93
N ALA A 250 9.61 -5.15 21.34
CA ALA A 250 10.48 -4.77 22.44
C ALA A 250 9.95 -5.25 23.82
N ALA A 251 8.62 -5.28 24.00
CA ALA A 251 8.00 -5.85 25.19
C ALA A 251 8.29 -7.34 25.30
N LEU A 252 8.10 -8.10 24.21
CA LEU A 252 8.42 -9.52 24.17
C LEU A 252 9.90 -9.81 24.41
N ARG A 253 10.80 -8.98 23.87
CA ARG A 253 12.25 -9.11 24.15
C ARG A 253 12.60 -8.88 25.61
N ARG A 254 11.93 -7.96 26.30
CA ARG A 254 12.12 -7.70 27.75
C ARG A 254 11.71 -8.90 28.61
N GLU A 255 10.72 -9.67 28.14
CA GLU A 255 10.30 -10.93 28.75
C GLU A 255 11.21 -12.12 28.35
N GLY A 256 12.26 -11.87 27.59
CA GLY A 256 13.22 -12.90 27.16
C GLY A 256 12.85 -13.59 25.82
N TYR A 257 11.82 -13.13 25.13
CA TYR A 257 11.36 -13.75 23.87
C TYR A 257 11.79 -12.92 22.67
N ASP A 258 12.86 -13.33 21.99
CA ASP A 258 13.22 -12.78 20.67
C ASP A 258 12.42 -13.53 19.59
N VAL A 259 11.26 -12.96 19.24
CA VAL A 259 10.33 -13.55 18.27
C VAL A 259 11.01 -13.79 16.91
N SER A 260 11.85 -12.84 16.45
CA SER A 260 12.57 -12.96 15.17
C SER A 260 13.60 -14.10 15.19
N LYS A 261 14.24 -14.33 16.33
CA LYS A 261 15.16 -15.45 16.51
C LYS A 261 14.41 -16.77 16.57
N ILE A 262 13.32 -16.82 17.34
CA ILE A 262 12.46 -18.00 17.48
C ILE A 262 11.95 -18.44 16.09
N MET A 263 11.45 -17.51 15.28
CA MET A 263 10.93 -17.82 13.94
C MET A 263 12.04 -18.31 12.99
N ARG A 264 13.23 -17.70 13.02
CA ARG A 264 14.36 -18.17 12.22
C ARG A 264 14.79 -19.58 12.63
N ASP A 265 14.83 -19.85 13.91
CA ASP A 265 15.25 -21.16 14.43
C ASP A 265 14.21 -22.24 14.09
N LEU A 266 12.92 -21.93 14.23
CA LEU A 266 11.82 -22.80 13.83
C LEU A 266 11.82 -23.06 12.31
N SER A 267 12.06 -22.03 11.47
CA SER A 267 12.07 -22.19 10.01
C SER A 267 13.20 -23.09 9.48
N ARG A 268 14.32 -23.14 10.19
CA ARG A 268 15.52 -23.93 9.82
C ARG A 268 15.49 -25.35 10.33
N SER A 269 14.71 -25.63 11.35
CA SER A 269 14.72 -26.92 12.05
C SER A 269 13.51 -27.76 11.67
N LYS A 270 13.69 -28.86 10.94
CA LYS A 270 12.64 -29.88 10.80
C LYS A 270 12.45 -30.60 12.14
N GLY A 271 11.26 -30.46 12.71
CA GLY A 271 10.87 -31.21 13.93
C GLY A 271 11.45 -30.67 15.25
N SER A 272 12.02 -29.46 15.26
CA SER A 272 12.50 -28.86 16.51
C SER A 272 11.31 -28.36 17.34
N ILE A 273 11.28 -28.75 18.61
CA ILE A 273 10.23 -28.34 19.56
C ILE A 273 10.84 -27.27 20.48
N LEU A 274 10.29 -26.07 20.44
CA LEU A 274 10.54 -25.05 21.46
C LEU A 274 9.64 -25.34 22.65
N ARG A 275 10.21 -25.52 23.83
CA ARG A 275 9.49 -25.69 25.09
C ARG A 275 9.71 -24.51 26.00
N ILE A 276 8.64 -23.92 26.43
CA ILE A 276 8.62 -22.81 27.40
C ILE A 276 7.89 -23.30 28.63
N SER A 277 8.55 -23.26 29.78
CA SER A 277 7.92 -23.60 31.07
C SER A 277 7.36 -22.33 31.71
N GLY A 278 6.06 -22.31 31.92
CA GLY A 278 5.36 -21.22 32.59
C GLY A 278 5.23 -21.44 34.10
N GLU A 279 4.76 -20.41 34.79
CA GLU A 279 4.42 -20.49 36.20
C GLU A 279 3.33 -21.55 36.47
N GLY A 280 3.40 -22.24 37.59
CA GLY A 280 2.43 -23.29 37.92
C GLY A 280 2.65 -24.63 37.24
N GLY A 281 3.80 -24.85 36.55
CA GLY A 281 4.13 -26.10 35.88
C GLY A 281 3.42 -26.32 34.54
N SER A 282 2.93 -25.25 33.92
CA SER A 282 2.44 -25.27 32.55
C SER A 282 3.62 -25.35 31.57
N VAL A 283 3.39 -26.05 30.44
CA VAL A 283 4.39 -26.19 29.37
C VAL A 283 3.75 -25.78 28.04
N ILE A 284 4.38 -24.84 27.36
CA ILE A 284 4.06 -24.43 26.00
C ILE A 284 5.03 -25.14 25.07
N GLU A 285 4.52 -25.90 24.11
CA GLU A 285 5.28 -26.57 23.06
C GLU A 285 4.93 -25.91 21.73
N ILE A 286 5.96 -25.51 20.95
CA ILE A 286 5.82 -24.90 19.64
C ILE A 286 6.75 -25.66 18.67
N TRP A 287 6.21 -26.17 17.57
CA TRP A 287 6.99 -26.87 16.55
C TRP A 287 6.40 -26.71 15.16
N ILE A 288 7.21 -27.04 14.15
CA ILE A 288 6.82 -27.05 12.74
C ILE A 288 6.89 -28.49 12.25
N ASP A 289 5.84 -28.94 11.54
CA ASP A 289 5.82 -30.22 10.82
C ASP A 289 5.31 -30.05 9.37
#